data_3f8b44810f0f0d692a820928c53bd69e
#
_entry.id   3f8b44810f0f0d692a820928c53bd69e
#
_cell.length_a   1.000
_cell.length_b   1.000
_cell.length_c   1.000
_cell.angle_alpha   90.00
_cell.angle_beta   90.00
_cell.angle_gamma   90.00
#
_symmetry.space_group_name_H-M   'P 1'
#
loop_
_entity.id
_entity.type
_entity.pdbx_description
1 polymer ?
#
loop_
_entity_poly.entity_id
_entity_poly.type
_entity_poly.pdbx_seq_one_letter_code
_entity_poly.pdbx_strand_id
1 'polypeptide(L)'
;MSDVIIIGAGPAGISAALYTIRSGLETTVITTGDSALAKAEKIENYYGFAEPISGKELLTRGIDGAERLGVKFTNKQAVSIDYEDGGFSVVTSDDKKHMCKAVLLATGSRRLAPSIEGLTEFEGKGVSYCAVCDAFFYRNKDVGVLGSGEYALHEAKILAKTSKSVTVFTNGEEPTAVFPSEFTIVKEPLSTLTGEAKIEKAVLRDGTEVKIDGLFVAYGVASSAALAQK
;
A
#
# COMPACT_ATOMS: atom_id res chain seq x y z
N MET A 1 -23.05 -10.98 19.36
CA MET A 1 -23.26 -10.06 18.23
C MET A 1 -22.36 -8.87 18.48
N SER A 2 -21.52 -8.50 17.56
CA SER A 2 -20.66 -7.31 17.73
C SER A 2 -21.43 -6.03 17.40
N ASP A 3 -21.09 -4.90 18.02
CA ASP A 3 -21.62 -3.62 17.55
C ASP A 3 -20.95 -3.23 16.23
N VAL A 4 -19.62 -3.42 16.14
CA VAL A 4 -18.84 -3.10 14.94
C VAL A 4 -17.95 -4.26 14.54
N ILE A 5 -17.98 -4.61 13.26
CA ILE A 5 -16.98 -5.47 12.64
C ILE A 5 -16.09 -4.61 11.75
N ILE A 6 -14.78 -4.73 11.95
CA ILE A 6 -13.75 -4.06 11.14
C ILE A 6 -13.06 -5.12 10.30
N ILE A 7 -13.03 -4.92 8.98
CA ILE A 7 -12.37 -5.84 8.05
C ILE A 7 -11.01 -5.29 7.68
N GLY A 8 -9.96 -5.93 8.20
CA GLY A 8 -8.55 -5.57 8.03
C GLY A 8 -7.92 -5.05 9.31
N ALA A 9 -6.77 -5.63 9.67
CA ALA A 9 -5.97 -5.29 10.85
C ALA A 9 -4.74 -4.41 10.52
N GLY A 10 -4.78 -3.68 9.41
CA GLY A 10 -3.78 -2.67 9.10
C GLY A 10 -3.91 -1.43 10.00
N PRO A 11 -3.06 -0.40 9.82
CA PRO A 11 -3.06 0.80 10.66
C PRO A 11 -4.44 1.46 10.79
N ALA A 12 -5.19 1.53 9.69
CA ALA A 12 -6.53 2.12 9.69
C ALA A 12 -7.53 1.31 10.53
N GLY A 13 -7.53 -0.03 10.35
CA GLY A 13 -8.44 -0.91 11.10
C GLY A 13 -8.12 -0.94 12.59
N ILE A 14 -6.86 -1.05 12.96
CA ILE A 14 -6.44 -1.03 14.37
C ILE A 14 -6.72 0.33 15.00
N SER A 15 -6.42 1.44 14.31
CA SER A 15 -6.77 2.77 14.83
C SER A 15 -8.27 2.89 15.08
N ALA A 16 -9.11 2.47 14.15
CA ALA A 16 -10.56 2.46 14.34
C ALA A 16 -10.99 1.57 15.51
N ALA A 17 -10.41 0.36 15.62
CA ALA A 17 -10.71 -0.57 16.71
C ALA A 17 -10.41 0.02 18.10
N LEU A 18 -9.31 0.77 18.25
CA LEU A 18 -8.96 1.44 19.48
C LEU A 18 -10.00 2.49 19.89
N TYR A 19 -10.57 3.21 18.92
CA TYR A 19 -11.60 4.22 19.21
C TYR A 19 -12.96 3.57 19.47
N THR A 20 -13.38 2.57 18.70
CA THR A 20 -14.67 1.91 18.88
C THR A 20 -14.75 1.19 20.23
N ILE A 21 -13.72 0.44 20.61
CA ILE A 21 -13.69 -0.26 21.91
C ILE A 21 -13.68 0.74 23.08
N ARG A 22 -12.95 1.85 22.97
CA ARG A 22 -12.94 2.90 24.01
C ARG A 22 -14.26 3.68 24.12
N SER A 23 -15.06 3.68 23.07
CA SER A 23 -16.42 4.22 23.07
C SER A 23 -17.45 3.25 23.65
N GLY A 24 -17.02 2.09 24.18
CA GLY A 24 -17.88 1.09 24.79
C GLY A 24 -18.59 0.16 23.80
N LEU A 25 -18.16 0.14 22.53
CA LEU A 25 -18.73 -0.73 21.50
C LEU A 25 -18.03 -2.09 21.48
N GLU A 26 -18.81 -3.18 21.42
CA GLU A 26 -18.26 -4.50 21.15
C GLU A 26 -17.67 -4.55 19.75
N THR A 27 -16.32 -4.60 19.68
CA THR A 27 -15.55 -4.51 18.42
C THR A 27 -14.88 -5.84 18.09
N THR A 28 -15.09 -6.31 16.85
CA THR A 28 -14.40 -7.47 16.29
C THR A 28 -13.64 -7.06 15.03
N VAL A 29 -12.37 -7.44 14.93
CA VAL A 29 -11.54 -7.27 13.74
C VAL A 29 -11.43 -8.62 13.03
N ILE A 30 -11.79 -8.67 11.74
CA ILE A 30 -11.62 -9.83 10.87
C ILE A 30 -10.43 -9.54 9.94
N THR A 31 -9.45 -10.43 9.93
CA THR A 31 -8.19 -10.21 9.20
C THR A 31 -7.58 -11.52 8.70
N THR A 32 -6.81 -11.47 7.63
CA THR A 32 -5.94 -12.57 7.19
C THR A 32 -4.54 -12.51 7.84
N GLY A 33 -4.26 -11.46 8.61
CA GLY A 33 -2.93 -11.20 9.16
C GLY A 33 -2.01 -10.40 8.24
N ASP A 34 -2.36 -10.29 6.96
CA ASP A 34 -1.56 -9.55 5.99
C ASP A 34 -1.76 -8.04 6.13
N SER A 35 -0.66 -7.30 6.06
CA SER A 35 -0.70 -5.83 6.03
C SER A 35 0.43 -5.28 5.17
N ALA A 36 0.12 -4.29 4.35
CA ALA A 36 1.12 -3.58 3.57
C ALA A 36 2.19 -2.90 4.48
N LEU A 37 1.80 -2.53 5.70
CA LEU A 37 2.73 -1.97 6.68
C LEU A 37 3.86 -2.94 7.04
N ALA A 38 3.58 -4.24 7.11
CA ALA A 38 4.58 -5.25 7.48
C ALA A 38 5.78 -5.33 6.53
N LYS A 39 5.65 -4.78 5.30
CA LYS A 39 6.72 -4.70 4.30
C LYS A 39 7.70 -3.55 4.54
N ALA A 40 7.35 -2.57 5.38
CA ALA A 40 8.23 -1.45 5.68
C ALA A 40 9.32 -1.88 6.66
N GLU A 41 10.57 -1.93 6.20
CA GLU A 41 11.71 -2.33 7.04
C GLU A 41 12.05 -1.26 8.07
N LYS A 42 11.88 0.01 7.72
CA LYS A 42 12.28 1.16 8.53
C LYS A 42 11.29 2.30 8.39
N ILE A 43 10.72 2.75 9.52
CA ILE A 43 9.80 3.88 9.61
C ILE A 43 10.43 4.89 10.58
N GLU A 44 10.74 6.09 10.08
CA GLU A 44 11.42 7.15 10.84
C GLU A 44 10.53 8.38 11.07
N ASN A 45 9.39 8.46 10.39
CA ASN A 45 8.51 9.62 10.38
C ASN A 45 7.18 9.39 11.10
N TYR A 46 7.12 8.40 12.02
CA TYR A 46 5.93 8.15 12.82
C TYR A 46 6.11 8.73 14.22
N TYR A 47 5.19 9.62 14.60
CA TYR A 47 5.23 10.31 15.89
C TYR A 47 5.25 9.33 17.07
N GLY A 48 6.11 9.60 18.06
CA GLY A 48 6.19 8.83 19.30
C GLY A 48 7.31 7.79 19.35
N PHE A 49 8.10 7.67 18.28
CA PHE A 49 9.29 6.82 18.26
C PHE A 49 10.54 7.68 18.06
N ALA A 50 11.48 7.60 19.00
CA ALA A 50 12.77 8.29 18.90
C ALA A 50 13.72 7.54 17.95
N GLU A 51 13.63 6.22 17.93
CA GLU A 51 14.38 5.34 17.04
C GLU A 51 13.47 4.78 15.95
N PRO A 52 14.02 4.46 14.77
CA PRO A 52 13.27 3.82 13.70
C PRO A 52 12.60 2.52 14.15
N ILE A 53 11.37 2.29 13.69
CA ILE A 53 10.64 1.06 13.97
C ILE A 53 10.31 0.35 12.66
N SER A 54 10.32 -0.99 12.66
CA SER A 54 9.84 -1.75 11.50
C SER A 54 8.31 -1.74 11.44
N GLY A 55 7.75 -1.81 10.22
CA GLY A 55 6.31 -1.90 10.05
C GLY A 55 5.70 -3.13 10.68
N LYS A 56 6.44 -4.25 10.70
CA LYS A 56 6.03 -5.49 11.38
C LYS A 56 5.89 -5.28 12.89
N GLU A 57 6.88 -4.65 13.51
CA GLU A 57 6.85 -4.37 14.96
C GLU A 57 5.75 -3.36 15.30
N LEU A 58 5.59 -2.29 14.51
CA LEU A 58 4.53 -1.31 14.70
C LEU A 58 3.14 -1.96 14.61
N LEU A 59 2.94 -2.86 13.63
CA LEU A 59 1.70 -3.61 13.48
C LEU A 59 1.42 -4.49 14.68
N THR A 60 2.41 -5.26 15.14
CA THR A 60 2.29 -6.13 16.33
C THR A 60 1.90 -5.32 17.56
N ARG A 61 2.61 -4.23 17.84
CA ARG A 61 2.29 -3.35 18.99
C ARG A 61 0.86 -2.77 18.92
N GLY A 62 0.40 -2.45 17.70
CA GLY A 62 -0.97 -1.98 17.50
C GLY A 62 -2.01 -3.05 17.80
N ILE A 63 -1.82 -4.27 17.33
CA ILE A 63 -2.68 -5.43 17.58
C ILE A 63 -2.72 -5.76 19.06
N ASP A 64 -1.56 -5.92 19.71
CA ASP A 64 -1.45 -6.21 21.14
C ASP A 64 -2.17 -5.14 22.00
N GLY A 65 -2.03 -3.88 21.59
CA GLY A 65 -2.73 -2.77 22.26
C GLY A 65 -4.26 -2.87 22.13
N ALA A 66 -4.76 -3.28 20.98
CA ALA A 66 -6.18 -3.45 20.74
C ALA A 66 -6.74 -4.68 21.49
N GLU A 67 -6.04 -5.81 21.49
CA GLU A 67 -6.39 -7.01 22.24
C GLU A 67 -6.45 -6.74 23.75
N ARG A 68 -5.44 -6.04 24.28
CA ARG A 68 -5.40 -5.63 25.69
C ARG A 68 -6.61 -4.78 26.10
N LEU A 69 -7.19 -4.01 25.18
CA LEU A 69 -8.39 -3.21 25.41
C LEU A 69 -9.69 -4.00 25.23
N GLY A 70 -9.63 -5.27 24.81
CA GLY A 70 -10.77 -6.16 24.65
C GLY A 70 -11.32 -6.28 23.23
N VAL A 71 -10.61 -5.78 22.21
CA VAL A 71 -10.95 -6.04 20.80
C VAL A 71 -10.80 -7.52 20.51
N LYS A 72 -11.84 -8.11 19.88
CA LYS A 72 -11.82 -9.53 19.45
C LYS A 72 -11.23 -9.63 18.05
N PHE A 73 -10.44 -10.66 17.81
CA PHE A 73 -9.85 -10.94 16.48
C PHE A 73 -10.34 -12.27 15.92
N THR A 74 -10.61 -12.26 14.60
CA THR A 74 -10.93 -13.45 13.81
C THR A 74 -9.96 -13.53 12.66
N ASN A 75 -9.00 -14.48 12.74
CA ASN A 75 -7.96 -14.69 11.73
C ASN A 75 -8.51 -15.52 10.55
N LYS A 76 -9.39 -14.90 9.75
CA LYS A 76 -10.03 -15.47 8.57
C LYS A 76 -10.24 -14.39 7.52
N GLN A 77 -10.40 -14.80 6.27
CA GLN A 77 -10.79 -13.89 5.20
C GLN A 77 -12.29 -13.62 5.26
N ALA A 78 -12.71 -12.35 5.21
CA ALA A 78 -14.10 -12.00 4.94
C ALA A 78 -14.40 -12.22 3.45
N VAL A 79 -15.46 -12.99 3.14
CA VAL A 79 -15.82 -13.37 1.76
C VAL A 79 -17.10 -12.71 1.26
N SER A 80 -18.04 -12.37 2.15
CA SER A 80 -19.22 -11.56 1.80
C SER A 80 -19.66 -10.68 2.95
N ILE A 81 -20.41 -9.64 2.60
CA ILE A 81 -21.09 -8.73 3.51
C ILE A 81 -22.49 -8.54 2.98
N ASP A 82 -23.48 -8.84 3.80
CA ASP A 82 -24.88 -8.71 3.46
C ASP A 82 -25.61 -7.85 4.50
N TYR A 83 -26.66 -7.14 4.08
CA TYR A 83 -27.53 -6.40 4.99
C TYR A 83 -28.78 -7.23 5.25
N GLU A 84 -29.00 -7.59 6.50
CA GLU A 84 -30.16 -8.41 6.91
C GLU A 84 -30.57 -8.10 8.35
N ASP A 85 -31.83 -8.27 8.64
CA ASP A 85 -32.41 -8.13 10.01
C ASP A 85 -32.07 -6.79 10.70
N GLY A 86 -31.94 -5.72 9.91
CA GLY A 86 -31.63 -4.37 10.43
C GLY A 86 -30.16 -4.15 10.82
N GLY A 87 -29.25 -5.05 10.38
CA GLY A 87 -27.83 -4.98 10.61
C GLY A 87 -27.04 -5.57 9.44
N PHE A 88 -25.79 -5.89 9.68
CA PHE A 88 -24.92 -6.52 8.70
C PHE A 88 -24.52 -7.91 9.14
N SER A 89 -24.35 -8.80 8.17
CA SER A 89 -23.67 -10.07 8.36
C SER A 89 -22.39 -10.11 7.54
N VAL A 90 -21.33 -10.61 8.14
CA VAL A 90 -20.05 -10.86 7.48
C VAL A 90 -19.79 -12.36 7.50
N VAL A 91 -19.64 -12.97 6.33
CA VAL A 91 -19.27 -14.38 6.19
C VAL A 91 -17.77 -14.50 6.04
N THR A 92 -17.17 -15.42 6.78
CA THR A 92 -15.73 -15.72 6.72
C THR A 92 -15.45 -16.99 5.91
N SER A 93 -14.19 -17.20 5.51
CA SER A 93 -13.75 -18.31 4.65
C SER A 93 -13.92 -19.72 5.27
N ASP A 94 -14.34 -19.81 6.52
CA ASP A 94 -14.77 -21.04 7.20
C ASP A 94 -16.30 -21.15 7.30
N ASP A 95 -17.02 -20.45 6.42
CA ASP A 95 -18.48 -20.40 6.32
C ASP A 95 -19.21 -19.91 7.58
N LYS A 96 -18.47 -19.28 8.51
CA LYS A 96 -19.09 -18.68 9.70
C LYS A 96 -19.66 -17.31 9.40
N LYS A 97 -20.86 -17.08 9.92
CA LYS A 97 -21.59 -15.83 9.84
C LYS A 97 -21.41 -15.02 11.12
N HIS A 98 -21.01 -13.78 10.99
CA HIS A 98 -20.80 -12.84 12.09
C HIS A 98 -21.74 -11.66 11.93
N MET A 99 -22.66 -11.49 12.89
CA MET A 99 -23.65 -10.41 12.88
C MET A 99 -23.14 -9.17 13.59
N CYS A 100 -23.42 -7.98 13.03
CA CYS A 100 -23.06 -6.69 13.63
C CYS A 100 -24.04 -5.58 13.22
N LYS A 101 -23.97 -4.45 13.92
CA LYS A 101 -24.75 -3.25 13.60
C LYS A 101 -24.08 -2.41 12.50
N ALA A 102 -22.77 -2.43 12.43
CA ALA A 102 -21.97 -1.66 11.47
C ALA A 102 -20.74 -2.43 11.00
N VAL A 103 -20.34 -2.21 9.74
CA VAL A 103 -19.11 -2.74 9.16
C VAL A 103 -18.22 -1.57 8.75
N LEU A 104 -16.93 -1.65 9.12
CA LEU A 104 -15.90 -0.73 8.68
C LEU A 104 -14.92 -1.47 7.77
N LEU A 105 -14.78 -1.00 6.52
CA LEU A 105 -13.84 -1.55 5.55
C LEU A 105 -12.47 -0.89 5.70
N ALA A 106 -11.51 -1.62 6.23
CA ALA A 106 -10.12 -1.20 6.40
C ALA A 106 -9.16 -2.18 5.68
N THR A 107 -9.61 -2.73 4.55
CA THR A 107 -8.93 -3.78 3.78
C THR A 107 -7.66 -3.30 3.07
N GLY A 108 -7.35 -2.01 3.18
CA GLY A 108 -6.24 -1.40 2.50
C GLY A 108 -6.46 -1.32 0.98
N SER A 109 -5.37 -1.07 0.27
CA SER A 109 -5.35 -1.05 -1.18
C SER A 109 -4.40 -2.13 -1.70
N ARG A 110 -4.81 -2.89 -2.70
CA ARG A 110 -3.87 -3.65 -3.52
C ARG A 110 -3.28 -2.68 -4.53
N ARG A 111 -1.97 -2.52 -4.46
CA ARG A 111 -1.26 -1.79 -5.51
C ARG A 111 -1.18 -2.69 -6.73
N LEU A 112 -1.69 -2.19 -7.85
CA LEU A 112 -1.50 -2.85 -9.13
C LEU A 112 -0.06 -2.53 -9.56
N ALA A 113 0.66 -3.56 -9.96
CA ALA A 113 1.96 -3.41 -10.58
C ALA A 113 2.02 -4.37 -11.77
N PRO A 114 2.60 -3.95 -12.89
CA PRO A 114 2.81 -4.86 -14.02
C PRO A 114 3.80 -5.95 -13.63
N SER A 115 3.73 -7.08 -14.34
CA SER A 115 4.71 -8.14 -14.20
C SER A 115 6.00 -7.72 -14.91
N ILE A 116 6.95 -7.19 -14.16
CA ILE A 116 8.29 -6.79 -14.60
C ILE A 116 9.29 -7.59 -13.80
N GLU A 117 10.24 -8.22 -14.46
CA GLU A 117 11.30 -8.99 -13.79
C GLU A 117 12.12 -8.09 -12.88
N GLY A 118 12.44 -8.55 -11.68
CA GLY A 118 13.15 -7.77 -10.65
C GLY A 118 12.26 -6.83 -9.84
N LEU A 119 11.01 -6.52 -10.26
CA LEU A 119 10.18 -5.54 -9.56
C LEU A 119 9.93 -5.93 -8.09
N THR A 120 9.59 -7.18 -7.84
CA THR A 120 9.35 -7.69 -6.48
C THR A 120 10.65 -7.91 -5.71
N GLU A 121 11.73 -8.31 -6.40
CA GLU A 121 13.03 -8.58 -5.79
C GLU A 121 13.67 -7.31 -5.20
N PHE A 122 13.47 -6.18 -5.90
CA PHE A 122 13.97 -4.88 -5.47
C PHE A 122 12.99 -4.07 -4.62
N GLU A 123 11.85 -4.63 -4.18
CA GLU A 123 10.99 -3.98 -3.17
C GLU A 123 11.80 -3.70 -1.90
N GLY A 124 11.83 -2.42 -1.44
CA GLY A 124 12.67 -1.95 -0.34
C GLY A 124 14.16 -1.77 -0.68
N LYS A 125 14.60 -2.27 -1.85
CA LYS A 125 15.98 -2.14 -2.34
C LYS A 125 16.07 -1.23 -3.57
N GLY A 126 15.24 -0.21 -3.62
CA GLY A 126 15.17 0.75 -4.72
C GLY A 126 13.80 0.81 -5.39
N VAL A 127 12.94 -0.19 -5.27
CA VAL A 127 11.54 -0.10 -5.68
C VAL A 127 10.69 0.36 -4.49
N SER A 128 9.96 1.46 -4.69
CA SER A 128 9.04 2.05 -3.72
C SER A 128 7.65 2.24 -4.33
N TYR A 129 6.66 2.40 -3.47
CA TYR A 129 5.27 2.66 -3.85
C TYR A 129 4.73 3.97 -3.25
N CYS A 130 5.58 4.80 -2.65
CA CYS A 130 5.16 6.02 -1.96
C CYS A 130 6.26 7.08 -2.00
N ALA A 131 6.13 8.07 -2.87
CA ALA A 131 7.10 9.16 -2.93
C ALA A 131 7.14 9.99 -1.63
N VAL A 132 5.99 10.26 -1.02
CA VAL A 132 5.94 11.01 0.26
C VAL A 132 6.72 10.30 1.36
N CYS A 133 6.71 8.95 1.36
CA CYS A 133 7.40 8.15 2.38
C CYS A 133 8.93 8.13 2.14
N ASP A 134 9.35 7.98 0.89
CA ASP A 134 10.70 7.54 0.56
C ASP A 134 11.54 8.56 -0.24
N ALA A 135 10.96 9.67 -0.75
CA ALA A 135 11.69 10.66 -1.55
C ALA A 135 12.93 11.21 -0.85
N PHE A 136 12.91 11.27 0.48
CA PHE A 136 14.07 11.72 1.27
C PHE A 136 15.34 10.89 1.01
N PHE A 137 15.21 9.58 0.81
CA PHE A 137 16.34 8.67 0.55
C PHE A 137 16.90 8.80 -0.88
N TYR A 138 16.17 9.49 -1.76
CA TYR A 138 16.52 9.67 -3.18
C TYR A 138 16.92 11.11 -3.52
N ARG A 139 17.35 11.90 -2.54
CA ARG A 139 17.87 13.26 -2.77
C ARG A 139 19.10 13.23 -3.67
N ASN A 140 19.10 14.10 -4.69
CA ASN A 140 20.16 14.22 -5.70
C ASN A 140 20.44 12.91 -6.48
N LYS A 141 19.45 12.02 -6.59
CA LYS A 141 19.54 10.76 -7.35
C LYS A 141 18.66 10.80 -8.58
N ASP A 142 18.97 9.93 -9.53
CA ASP A 142 18.16 9.73 -10.73
C ASP A 142 17.05 8.69 -10.41
N VAL A 143 15.79 9.08 -10.55
CA VAL A 143 14.65 8.20 -10.17
C VAL A 143 13.67 7.99 -11.31
N GLY A 144 13.04 6.82 -11.32
CA GLY A 144 11.95 6.49 -12.21
C GLY A 144 10.59 6.55 -11.51
N VAL A 145 9.54 6.89 -12.26
CA VAL A 145 8.15 6.71 -11.86
C VAL A 145 7.47 5.83 -12.88
N LEU A 146 6.88 4.73 -12.45
CA LEU A 146 6.18 3.78 -13.32
C LEU A 146 4.67 4.03 -13.25
N GLY A 147 4.11 4.50 -14.36
CA GLY A 147 2.68 4.82 -14.49
C GLY A 147 2.43 5.93 -15.53
N SER A 148 1.19 6.08 -15.98
CA SER A 148 0.78 6.94 -17.09
C SER A 148 -0.25 8.02 -16.72
N GLY A 149 -0.85 7.95 -15.52
CA GLY A 149 -1.97 8.78 -15.10
C GLY A 149 -1.64 9.84 -14.05
N GLU A 150 -2.69 10.48 -13.50
CA GLU A 150 -2.59 11.56 -12.50
C GLU A 150 -1.84 11.13 -11.24
N TYR A 151 -1.93 9.85 -10.84
CA TYR A 151 -1.18 9.36 -9.69
C TYR A 151 0.33 9.36 -9.99
N ALA A 152 0.75 8.91 -11.16
CA ALA A 152 2.16 8.97 -11.58
C ALA A 152 2.66 10.42 -11.66
N LEU A 153 1.84 11.33 -12.19
CA LEU A 153 2.17 12.76 -12.22
C LEU A 153 2.34 13.35 -10.81
N HIS A 154 1.47 12.96 -9.88
CA HIS A 154 1.56 13.40 -8.48
C HIS A 154 2.87 12.93 -7.83
N GLU A 155 3.19 11.64 -7.94
CA GLU A 155 4.43 11.06 -7.41
C GLU A 155 5.67 11.71 -8.05
N ALA A 156 5.66 11.92 -9.38
CA ALA A 156 6.75 12.58 -10.10
C ALA A 156 7.00 14.01 -9.60
N LYS A 157 5.95 14.80 -9.37
CA LYS A 157 6.05 16.16 -8.81
C LYS A 157 6.63 16.19 -7.39
N ILE A 158 6.33 15.18 -6.58
CA ILE A 158 6.91 15.07 -5.22
C ILE A 158 8.41 14.80 -5.34
N LEU A 159 8.80 13.82 -6.16
CA LEU A 159 10.18 13.43 -6.35
C LEU A 159 11.03 14.54 -6.96
N ALA A 160 10.50 15.30 -7.93
CA ALA A 160 11.19 16.41 -8.57
C ALA A 160 11.69 17.49 -7.60
N LYS A 161 11.09 17.61 -6.42
CA LYS A 161 11.51 18.58 -5.40
C LYS A 161 12.88 18.27 -4.79
N THR A 162 13.30 17.03 -4.84
CA THR A 162 14.52 16.58 -4.12
C THR A 162 15.45 15.74 -4.97
N SER A 163 14.95 15.01 -5.97
CA SER A 163 15.74 14.16 -6.85
C SER A 163 16.49 14.99 -7.89
N LYS A 164 17.55 14.43 -8.45
CA LYS A 164 18.36 15.07 -9.52
C LYS A 164 17.63 15.06 -10.85
N SER A 165 16.96 13.95 -11.17
CA SER A 165 16.11 13.79 -12.36
C SER A 165 14.97 12.82 -12.10
N VAL A 166 13.88 13.00 -12.84
CA VAL A 166 12.73 12.10 -12.80
C VAL A 166 12.39 11.63 -14.21
N THR A 167 12.42 10.31 -14.42
CA THR A 167 11.98 9.66 -15.66
C THR A 167 10.66 8.95 -15.43
N VAL A 168 9.66 9.25 -16.25
CA VAL A 168 8.34 8.59 -16.19
C VAL A 168 8.30 7.47 -17.22
N PHE A 169 8.14 6.25 -16.75
CA PHE A 169 7.95 5.04 -17.57
C PHE A 169 6.47 4.76 -17.67
N THR A 170 5.89 4.92 -18.86
CA THR A 170 4.46 4.64 -19.07
C THR A 170 4.18 3.18 -19.41
N ASN A 171 5.23 2.39 -19.59
CA ASN A 171 5.17 0.94 -19.83
C ASN A 171 4.27 0.56 -21.01
N GLY A 172 4.38 1.26 -22.12
CA GLY A 172 3.61 1.04 -23.34
C GLY A 172 2.26 1.74 -23.40
N GLU A 173 1.88 2.44 -22.34
CA GLU A 173 0.63 3.21 -22.32
C GLU A 173 0.83 4.64 -22.82
N GLU A 174 -0.19 5.22 -23.46
CA GLU A 174 -0.22 6.66 -23.70
C GLU A 174 -0.48 7.39 -22.37
N PRO A 175 0.27 8.49 -22.09
CA PRO A 175 0.02 9.29 -20.91
C PRO A 175 -1.43 9.80 -20.88
N THR A 176 -2.14 9.52 -19.78
CA THR A 176 -3.48 10.04 -19.54
C THR A 176 -3.47 11.31 -18.70
N ALA A 177 -2.30 11.69 -18.15
CA ALA A 177 -2.03 12.94 -17.50
C ALA A 177 -1.11 13.82 -18.35
N VAL A 178 -1.16 15.14 -18.14
CA VAL A 178 -0.27 16.10 -18.81
C VAL A 178 1.00 16.29 -17.98
N PHE A 179 2.06 15.62 -18.38
CA PHE A 179 3.36 15.73 -17.71
C PHE A 179 4.09 17.00 -18.18
N PRO A 180 4.58 17.84 -17.26
CA PRO A 180 5.48 18.96 -17.58
C PRO A 180 6.73 18.52 -18.34
N SER A 181 7.28 19.42 -19.15
CA SER A 181 8.46 19.16 -19.99
C SER A 181 9.76 18.90 -19.21
N GLU A 182 9.76 19.13 -17.91
CA GLU A 182 10.89 18.79 -17.01
C GLU A 182 11.03 17.29 -16.80
N PHE A 183 9.99 16.50 -17.08
CA PHE A 183 10.03 15.04 -16.95
C PHE A 183 10.43 14.39 -18.28
N THR A 184 11.36 13.46 -18.22
CA THR A 184 11.65 12.58 -19.34
C THR A 184 10.58 11.49 -19.39
N ILE A 185 9.86 11.35 -20.53
CA ILE A 185 8.82 10.33 -20.71
C ILE A 185 9.38 9.20 -21.56
N VAL A 186 9.37 7.99 -21.03
CA VAL A 186 9.76 6.76 -21.72
C VAL A 186 8.50 5.92 -21.89
N LYS A 187 8.08 5.73 -23.16
CA LYS A 187 6.89 4.94 -23.49
C LYS A 187 7.19 3.46 -23.68
N GLU A 188 8.43 3.14 -24.10
CA GLU A 188 8.82 1.74 -24.30
C GLU A 188 8.60 0.93 -23.02
N PRO A 189 7.97 -0.26 -23.09
CA PRO A 189 7.71 -1.09 -21.94
C PRO A 189 9.00 -1.53 -21.23
N LEU A 190 8.92 -1.60 -19.90
CA LEU A 190 9.97 -2.19 -19.09
C LEU A 190 10.00 -3.71 -19.27
N SER A 191 11.20 -4.26 -19.41
CA SER A 191 11.48 -5.69 -19.44
C SER A 191 11.91 -6.18 -18.07
N THR A 192 12.98 -5.59 -17.51
CA THR A 192 13.55 -6.01 -16.23
C THR A 192 14.19 -4.84 -15.50
N LEU A 193 14.30 -4.99 -14.19
CA LEU A 193 15.09 -4.13 -13.32
C LEU A 193 16.35 -4.89 -12.91
N THR A 194 17.51 -4.24 -12.93
CA THR A 194 18.78 -4.88 -12.60
C THR A 194 19.61 -4.05 -11.63
N GLY A 195 20.46 -4.73 -10.87
CA GLY A 195 21.38 -4.18 -9.89
C GLY A 195 21.94 -5.30 -9.02
N GLU A 196 22.95 -5.02 -8.20
CA GLU A 196 23.51 -6.01 -7.27
C GLU A 196 22.77 -6.02 -5.93
N ALA A 197 23.03 -5.05 -5.06
CA ALA A 197 22.38 -4.95 -3.75
C ALA A 197 21.10 -4.12 -3.79
N LYS A 198 20.95 -3.25 -4.78
CA LYS A 198 19.82 -2.37 -5.01
C LYS A 198 19.62 -2.16 -6.51
N ILE A 199 18.51 -1.56 -6.89
CA ILE A 199 18.27 -1.20 -8.30
C ILE A 199 19.34 -0.20 -8.78
N GLU A 200 19.83 -0.41 -9.99
CA GLU A 200 20.81 0.45 -10.65
C GLU A 200 20.34 0.89 -12.03
N LYS A 201 19.52 0.10 -12.69
CA LYS A 201 18.97 0.43 -14.00
C LYS A 201 17.67 -0.29 -14.31
N ALA A 202 16.88 0.36 -15.15
CA ALA A 202 15.72 -0.20 -15.82
C ALA A 202 16.10 -0.57 -17.25
N VAL A 203 15.76 -1.78 -17.69
CA VAL A 203 15.97 -2.27 -19.05
C VAL A 203 14.64 -2.30 -19.77
N LEU A 204 14.57 -1.68 -20.93
CA LEU A 204 13.39 -1.64 -21.77
C LEU A 204 13.32 -2.88 -22.66
N ARG A 205 12.16 -3.15 -23.27
CA ARG A 205 11.99 -4.32 -24.16
C ARG A 205 12.84 -4.25 -25.42
N ASP A 206 13.18 -3.04 -25.89
CA ASP A 206 14.07 -2.83 -27.01
C ASP A 206 15.56 -2.99 -26.68
N GLY A 207 15.88 -3.31 -25.42
CA GLY A 207 17.24 -3.45 -24.90
C GLY A 207 17.88 -2.16 -24.42
N THR A 208 17.21 -1.01 -24.50
CA THR A 208 17.72 0.26 -23.98
C THR A 208 17.80 0.18 -22.46
N GLU A 209 18.94 0.62 -21.91
CA GLU A 209 19.16 0.72 -20.47
C GLU A 209 19.01 2.17 -20.00
N VAL A 210 18.22 2.39 -18.97
CA VAL A 210 18.04 3.68 -18.30
C VAL A 210 18.57 3.56 -16.88
N LYS A 211 19.61 4.35 -16.54
CA LYS A 211 20.15 4.37 -15.18
C LYS A 211 19.18 5.04 -14.23
N ILE A 212 18.88 4.36 -13.12
CA ILE A 212 18.04 4.87 -12.04
C ILE A 212 18.54 4.34 -10.70
N ASP A 213 18.45 5.16 -9.66
CA ASP A 213 18.75 4.78 -8.28
C ASP A 213 17.52 4.27 -7.53
N GLY A 214 16.33 4.51 -8.08
CA GLY A 214 15.06 4.05 -7.52
C GLY A 214 13.92 4.12 -8.53
N LEU A 215 12.90 3.27 -8.35
CA LEU A 215 11.69 3.23 -9.15
C LEU A 215 10.46 3.34 -8.24
N PHE A 216 9.62 4.32 -8.49
CA PHE A 216 8.38 4.55 -7.75
C PHE A 216 7.19 4.05 -8.57
N VAL A 217 6.52 3.01 -8.07
CA VAL A 217 5.41 2.37 -8.77
C VAL A 217 4.11 3.11 -8.49
N ALA A 218 3.60 3.79 -9.49
CA ALA A 218 2.37 4.58 -9.45
C ALA A 218 1.34 4.07 -10.49
N TYR A 219 1.14 2.75 -10.52
CA TYR A 219 0.36 2.03 -11.54
C TYR A 219 -1.10 1.81 -11.15
N GLY A 220 -1.65 2.66 -10.31
CA GLY A 220 -3.02 2.58 -9.85
C GLY A 220 -3.20 1.83 -8.53
N VAL A 221 -4.38 2.00 -7.94
CA VAL A 221 -4.76 1.42 -6.66
C VAL A 221 -6.04 0.64 -6.85
N ALA A 222 -6.01 -0.69 -6.61
CA ALA A 222 -7.24 -1.46 -6.54
C ALA A 222 -8.03 -1.01 -5.29
N SER A 223 -9.22 -0.46 -5.51
CA SER A 223 -10.07 0.07 -4.45
C SER A 223 -10.55 -1.03 -3.49
N SER A 224 -10.59 -0.72 -2.19
CA SER A 224 -11.28 -1.53 -1.17
C SER A 224 -12.79 -1.65 -1.39
N ALA A 225 -13.35 -0.87 -2.33
CA ALA A 225 -14.77 -0.89 -2.69
C ALA A 225 -15.23 -2.22 -3.33
N ALA A 226 -14.31 -3.07 -3.81
CA ALA A 226 -14.67 -4.34 -4.45
C ALA A 226 -15.48 -5.30 -3.54
N LEU A 227 -15.32 -5.20 -2.22
CA LEU A 227 -16.08 -5.99 -1.26
C LEU A 227 -17.48 -5.40 -0.99
N ALA A 228 -17.66 -4.09 -1.21
CA ALA A 228 -18.93 -3.39 -1.01
C ALA A 228 -19.81 -3.37 -2.28
N GLN A 229 -19.27 -3.82 -3.43
CA GLN A 229 -19.97 -3.83 -4.72
C GLN A 229 -20.53 -5.21 -5.10
N LYS A 230 -20.35 -6.22 -4.25
CA LYS A 230 -20.95 -7.55 -4.41
C LYS A 230 -22.25 -7.64 -3.62
#